data_253793d4060cb77e14b51d7f5a03fc57
#
_entry.id   253793d4060cb77e14b51d7f5a03fc57
#
_cell.length_a   1.000
_cell.length_b   1.000
_cell.length_c   1.000
_cell.angle_alpha   90.00
_cell.angle_beta   90.00
_cell.angle_gamma   90.00
#
_symmetry.space_group_name_H-M   'P 1'
#
loop_
_entity.id
_entity.type
_entity.pdbx_description
1 polymer ?
#
loop_
_entity_poly.entity_id
_entity_poly.type
_entity_poly.pdbx_seq_one_letter_code
_entity_poly.pdbx_strand_id
1 'polypeptide(L)'
;TSTTDIQLVETMVYELLNNCRDTSKQIRQILKWGKAEVSHFVEYEGCKFKYRPDVETAKKIVDWKTLAVDDLHEETVNRTIAKFHYGISAAFYQFFEHERTGVWKEFYWVMQQKTAPYDAVFVSAANWAFHLEDGIVKMGASALAFKKLLDQHVYCTQNNDFDGAQIFIQPGFKGRRIMVPDTPAFEKNKMFNFYNNQEQ
;
A
#
# COMPACT_ATOMS: atom_id res chain seq x y z
N THR A 1 23.17 15.04 0.40
CA THR A 1 22.54 14.81 1.73
C THR A 1 23.31 15.65 2.74
N SER A 2 22.66 16.56 3.44
CA SER A 2 23.32 17.41 4.43
C SER A 2 23.63 16.62 5.71
N THR A 3 24.59 17.08 6.52
CA THR A 3 24.86 16.48 7.83
C THR A 3 23.62 16.50 8.72
N THR A 4 22.80 17.52 8.60
CA THR A 4 21.54 17.67 9.31
C THR A 4 20.51 16.57 8.95
N ASP A 5 20.45 16.20 7.65
CA ASP A 5 19.54 15.13 7.19
C ASP A 5 19.96 13.77 7.75
N ILE A 6 21.26 13.51 7.83
CA ILE A 6 21.79 12.26 8.38
C ILE A 6 21.44 12.18 9.87
N GLN A 7 21.69 13.22 10.65
CA GLN A 7 21.35 13.29 12.08
C GLN A 7 19.86 13.10 12.32
N LEU A 8 19.00 13.67 11.47
CA LEU A 8 17.56 13.48 11.56
C LEU A 8 17.18 12.01 11.36
N VAL A 9 17.72 11.36 10.31
CA VAL A 9 17.44 9.95 10.04
C VAL A 9 17.94 9.05 11.19
N GLU A 10 19.14 9.30 11.71
CA GLU A 10 19.67 8.57 12.87
C GLU A 10 18.78 8.71 14.09
N THR A 11 18.29 9.93 14.38
CA THR A 11 17.34 10.16 15.47
C THR A 11 16.03 9.39 15.25
N MET A 12 15.45 9.48 14.07
CA MET A 12 14.22 8.73 13.73
C MET A 12 14.40 7.22 13.89
N VAL A 13 15.51 6.67 13.42
CA VAL A 13 15.84 5.24 13.58
C VAL A 13 15.99 4.87 15.06
N TYR A 14 16.70 5.70 15.84
CA TYR A 14 16.86 5.47 17.26
C TYR A 14 15.50 5.44 17.99
N GLU A 15 14.65 6.45 17.77
CA GLU A 15 13.32 6.52 18.37
C GLU A 15 12.45 5.33 17.98
N LEU A 16 12.42 4.98 16.71
CA LEU A 16 11.70 3.82 16.21
C LEU A 16 12.11 2.52 16.88
N LEU A 17 13.41 2.30 17.04
CA LEU A 17 13.94 1.04 17.59
C LEU A 17 13.82 0.96 19.12
N ASN A 18 13.72 2.09 19.82
CA ASN A 18 13.84 2.10 21.29
C ASN A 18 12.63 2.67 22.00
N ASN A 19 11.95 3.67 21.45
CA ASN A 19 10.99 4.48 22.20
C ASN A 19 9.53 4.37 21.71
N CYS A 20 9.27 3.73 20.56
CA CYS A 20 7.91 3.58 20.03
C CYS A 20 7.17 2.35 20.61
N ARG A 21 7.32 2.07 21.90
CA ARG A 21 6.58 1.03 22.64
C ARG A 21 6.56 -0.34 21.93
N ASP A 22 5.34 -0.87 21.70
CA ASP A 22 5.15 -2.18 21.05
C ASP A 22 5.61 -2.20 19.58
N THR A 23 5.55 -1.07 18.89
CA THR A 23 6.08 -0.92 17.54
C THR A 23 7.57 -1.23 17.49
N SER A 24 8.37 -0.68 18.40
CA SER A 24 9.81 -0.95 18.49
C SER A 24 10.11 -2.44 18.66
N LYS A 25 9.33 -3.14 19.49
CA LYS A 25 9.49 -4.58 19.69
C LYS A 25 9.18 -5.38 18.41
N GLN A 26 8.10 -5.05 17.74
CA GLN A 26 7.70 -5.70 16.49
C GLN A 26 8.74 -5.46 15.38
N ILE A 27 9.23 -4.23 15.24
CA ILE A 27 10.23 -3.88 14.25
C ILE A 27 11.55 -4.63 14.48
N ARG A 28 12.05 -4.68 15.71
CA ARG A 28 13.25 -5.45 16.01
C ARG A 28 13.11 -6.94 15.66
N GLN A 29 11.94 -7.54 15.89
CA GLN A 29 11.67 -8.92 15.49
C GLN A 29 11.65 -9.10 13.97
N ILE A 30 11.01 -8.17 13.26
CA ILE A 30 10.91 -8.19 11.80
C ILE A 30 12.30 -8.03 11.18
N LEU A 31 13.11 -7.08 11.65
CA LEU A 31 14.47 -6.86 11.13
C LEU A 31 15.41 -8.04 11.42
N LYS A 32 15.19 -8.76 12.54
CA LYS A 32 16.01 -9.94 12.88
C LYS A 32 15.79 -11.11 11.91
N TRP A 33 14.58 -11.29 11.41
CA TRP A 33 14.19 -12.46 10.62
C TRP A 33 13.78 -12.12 9.18
N GLY A 34 13.65 -10.86 8.87
CA GLY A 34 13.23 -10.36 7.58
C GLY A 34 14.36 -10.22 6.58
N LYS A 35 13.98 -10.20 5.31
CA LYS A 35 14.85 -9.83 4.21
C LYS A 35 14.45 -8.43 3.76
N ALA A 36 15.40 -7.51 3.71
CA ALA A 36 15.17 -6.13 3.31
C ALA A 36 15.41 -5.93 1.81
N GLU A 37 14.61 -5.06 1.19
CA GLU A 37 14.83 -4.53 -0.17
C GLU A 37 15.03 -5.60 -1.26
N VAL A 38 14.37 -6.78 -1.12
CA VAL A 38 14.46 -7.84 -2.13
C VAL A 38 13.51 -7.53 -3.29
N SER A 39 14.07 -7.44 -4.50
CA SER A 39 13.27 -7.27 -5.72
C SER A 39 12.74 -8.60 -6.20
N HIS A 40 11.43 -8.66 -6.42
CA HIS A 40 10.73 -9.80 -6.99
C HIS A 40 10.21 -9.47 -8.38
N PHE A 41 10.29 -10.43 -9.28
CA PHE A 41 9.77 -10.34 -10.63
C PHE A 41 8.77 -11.46 -10.84
N VAL A 42 7.60 -11.13 -11.34
CA VAL A 42 6.48 -12.06 -11.55
C VAL A 42 5.92 -11.85 -12.94
N GLU A 43 5.61 -12.94 -13.63
CA GLU A 43 4.83 -12.90 -14.85
C GLU A 43 3.40 -13.36 -14.53
N TYR A 44 2.43 -12.55 -14.94
CA TYR A 44 1.02 -12.82 -14.74
C TYR A 44 0.24 -12.41 -16.00
N GLU A 45 -0.54 -13.32 -16.56
CA GLU A 45 -1.34 -13.09 -17.79
C GLU A 45 -0.53 -12.44 -18.93
N GLY A 46 0.73 -12.87 -19.12
CA GLY A 46 1.64 -12.34 -20.14
C GLY A 46 2.23 -10.97 -19.83
N CYS A 47 1.90 -10.36 -18.70
CA CYS A 47 2.46 -9.10 -18.23
C CYS A 47 3.57 -9.34 -17.21
N LYS A 48 4.60 -8.48 -17.22
CA LYS A 48 5.73 -8.56 -16.29
C LYS A 48 5.58 -7.51 -15.21
N PHE A 49 5.63 -7.96 -13.95
CA PHE A 49 5.50 -7.12 -12.78
C PHE A 49 6.76 -7.19 -11.92
N LYS A 50 7.06 -6.10 -11.24
CA LYS A 50 8.15 -6.00 -10.25
C LYS A 50 7.62 -5.36 -8.99
N TYR A 51 7.97 -5.93 -7.84
CA TYR A 51 7.74 -5.30 -6.53
C TYR A 51 8.96 -5.50 -5.64
N ARG A 52 9.10 -4.63 -4.65
CA ARG A 52 10.21 -4.65 -3.71
C ARG A 52 9.74 -4.14 -2.35
N PRO A 53 9.39 -5.06 -1.44
CA PRO A 53 9.06 -4.70 -0.07
C PRO A 53 10.26 -4.07 0.65
N ASP A 54 10.02 -3.15 1.57
CA ASP A 54 11.08 -2.65 2.43
C ASP A 54 11.63 -3.78 3.30
N VAL A 55 10.75 -4.59 3.89
CA VAL A 55 11.13 -5.84 4.58
C VAL A 55 10.05 -6.90 4.37
N GLU A 56 10.48 -8.14 4.17
CA GLU A 56 9.61 -9.31 4.14
C GLU A 56 10.10 -10.43 5.05
N THR A 57 9.16 -11.16 5.63
CA THR A 57 9.39 -12.42 6.35
C THR A 57 8.62 -13.56 5.69
N ALA A 58 8.64 -14.76 6.25
CA ALA A 58 7.85 -15.88 5.76
C ALA A 58 6.33 -15.60 5.77
N LYS A 59 5.84 -14.73 6.68
CA LYS A 59 4.41 -14.47 6.89
C LYS A 59 3.98 -13.03 6.72
N LYS A 60 4.91 -12.09 6.63
CA LYS A 60 4.61 -10.65 6.64
C LYS A 60 5.37 -9.91 5.56
N ILE A 61 4.70 -8.91 4.99
CA ILE A 61 5.29 -7.84 4.20
C ILE A 61 5.16 -6.56 5.02
N VAL A 62 6.23 -5.80 5.10
CA VAL A 62 6.27 -4.53 5.83
C VAL A 62 6.80 -3.44 4.93
N ASP A 63 6.11 -2.33 4.94
CA ASP A 63 6.44 -1.16 4.13
C ASP A 63 6.48 0.09 5.02
N TRP A 64 7.53 0.88 4.89
CA TRP A 64 7.80 2.04 5.74
C TRP A 64 7.26 3.32 5.12
N LYS A 65 6.55 4.10 5.92
CA LYS A 65 6.03 5.39 5.53
C LYS A 65 6.39 6.46 6.55
N THR A 66 7.12 7.47 6.12
CA THR A 66 7.39 8.64 6.96
C THR A 66 6.37 9.73 6.67
N LEU A 67 5.77 10.29 7.71
CA LEU A 67 4.62 11.18 7.63
C LEU A 67 4.94 12.55 8.22
N ALA A 68 4.54 13.62 7.53
CA ALA A 68 4.54 14.99 8.06
C ALA A 68 3.16 15.27 8.67
N VAL A 69 2.92 14.70 9.85
CA VAL A 69 1.66 14.81 10.59
C VAL A 69 1.94 15.09 12.06
N ASP A 70 0.99 15.75 12.73
CA ASP A 70 1.13 16.14 14.13
C ASP A 70 0.79 14.98 15.09
N ASP A 71 0.00 13.99 14.62
CA ASP A 71 -0.39 12.83 15.40
C ASP A 71 -0.48 11.56 14.53
N LEU A 72 -0.53 10.40 15.19
CA LEU A 72 -0.72 9.09 14.58
C LEU A 72 -2.03 8.43 15.07
N HIS A 73 -3.06 9.23 15.35
CA HIS A 73 -4.38 8.70 15.65
C HIS A 73 -4.97 7.97 14.45
N GLU A 74 -5.87 7.05 14.71
CA GLU A 74 -6.46 6.18 13.68
C GLU A 74 -7.05 6.97 12.51
N GLU A 75 -7.71 8.10 12.79
CA GLU A 75 -8.29 8.94 11.74
C GLU A 75 -7.23 9.55 10.82
N THR A 76 -6.14 10.09 11.39
CA THR A 76 -5.01 10.68 10.63
C THR A 76 -4.32 9.61 9.78
N VAL A 77 -4.08 8.43 10.36
CA VAL A 77 -3.51 7.28 9.66
C VAL A 77 -4.41 6.82 8.51
N ASN A 78 -5.70 6.61 8.76
CA ASN A 78 -6.65 6.17 7.74
C ASN A 78 -6.79 7.20 6.61
N ARG A 79 -6.83 8.50 6.93
CA ARG A 79 -6.85 9.58 5.94
C ARG A 79 -5.58 9.57 5.08
N THR A 80 -4.44 9.29 5.68
CA THR A 80 -3.15 9.21 4.98
C THR A 80 -3.12 8.01 4.03
N ILE A 81 -3.55 6.83 4.49
CA ILE A 81 -3.64 5.61 3.66
C ILE A 81 -4.54 5.88 2.45
N ALA A 82 -5.71 6.48 2.67
CA ALA A 82 -6.65 6.82 1.61
C ALA A 82 -6.05 7.84 0.63
N LYS A 83 -5.50 8.94 1.13
CA LYS A 83 -4.94 10.05 0.33
C LYS A 83 -3.84 9.59 -0.62
N PHE A 84 -2.96 8.71 -0.16
CA PHE A 84 -1.82 8.24 -0.94
C PHE A 84 -2.04 6.87 -1.59
N HIS A 85 -3.25 6.32 -1.50
CA HIS A 85 -3.61 5.01 -2.08
C HIS A 85 -2.71 3.86 -1.62
N TYR A 86 -2.18 3.93 -0.40
CA TYR A 86 -1.27 2.89 0.14
C TYR A 86 -1.91 1.50 0.17
N GLY A 87 -3.23 1.41 0.34
CA GLY A 87 -3.94 0.14 0.30
C GLY A 87 -3.85 -0.58 -1.06
N ILE A 88 -3.79 0.17 -2.18
CA ILE A 88 -3.61 -0.42 -3.51
C ILE A 88 -2.20 -1.02 -3.63
N SER A 89 -1.17 -0.32 -3.16
CA SER A 89 0.20 -0.86 -3.13
C SER A 89 0.31 -2.11 -2.26
N ALA A 90 -0.37 -2.13 -1.10
CA ALA A 90 -0.41 -3.29 -0.24
C ALA A 90 -1.05 -4.50 -0.94
N ALA A 91 -2.20 -4.29 -1.59
CA ALA A 91 -2.89 -5.33 -2.34
C ALA A 91 -2.03 -5.85 -3.50
N PHE A 92 -1.35 -4.95 -4.23
CA PHE A 92 -0.41 -5.30 -5.29
C PHE A 92 0.71 -6.23 -4.78
N TYR A 93 1.35 -5.89 -3.67
CA TYR A 93 2.44 -6.68 -3.11
C TYR A 93 1.96 -8.05 -2.62
N GLN A 94 0.83 -8.09 -1.91
CA GLN A 94 0.26 -9.34 -1.41
C GLN A 94 -0.16 -10.27 -2.55
N PHE A 95 -0.82 -9.74 -3.58
CA PHE A 95 -1.27 -10.52 -4.72
C PHE A 95 -0.10 -11.16 -5.46
N PHE A 96 0.91 -10.37 -5.84
CA PHE A 96 2.05 -10.90 -6.57
C PHE A 96 2.97 -11.76 -5.72
N GLU A 97 3.02 -11.54 -4.42
CA GLU A 97 3.70 -12.47 -3.51
C GLU A 97 2.96 -13.81 -3.46
N HIS A 98 1.63 -13.80 -3.42
CA HIS A 98 0.84 -15.01 -3.50
C HIS A 98 1.01 -15.74 -4.84
N GLU A 99 0.92 -15.04 -5.97
CA GLU A 99 1.14 -15.63 -7.30
C GLU A 99 2.52 -16.30 -7.42
N ARG A 100 3.53 -15.71 -6.79
CA ARG A 100 4.90 -16.23 -6.80
C ARG A 100 5.13 -17.43 -5.87
N THR A 101 4.48 -17.43 -4.69
CA THR A 101 4.82 -18.36 -3.59
C THR A 101 3.70 -19.31 -3.19
N GLY A 102 2.46 -19.04 -3.60
CA GLY A 102 1.26 -19.70 -3.11
C GLY A 102 0.85 -19.30 -1.67
N VAL A 103 1.55 -18.35 -1.06
CA VAL A 103 1.34 -17.96 0.34
C VAL A 103 0.78 -16.54 0.43
N TRP A 104 -0.38 -16.40 1.07
CA TRP A 104 -0.90 -15.09 1.47
C TRP A 104 -0.15 -14.58 2.69
N LYS A 105 0.65 -13.51 2.52
CA LYS A 105 1.32 -12.83 3.63
C LYS A 105 0.46 -11.68 4.14
N GLU A 106 0.47 -11.47 5.46
CA GLU A 106 -0.10 -10.27 6.05
C GLU A 106 0.72 -9.04 5.64
N PHE A 107 0.04 -7.92 5.40
CA PHE A 107 0.71 -6.67 5.06
C PHE A 107 0.56 -5.64 6.18
N TYR A 108 1.66 -4.96 6.49
CA TYR A 108 1.72 -3.93 7.51
C TYR A 108 2.46 -2.69 7.01
N TRP A 109 2.01 -1.55 7.46
CA TRP A 109 2.79 -0.32 7.38
C TRP A 109 3.42 -0.01 8.73
N VAL A 110 4.66 0.48 8.69
CA VAL A 110 5.25 1.24 9.79
C VAL A 110 5.10 2.71 9.42
N MET A 111 4.25 3.42 10.13
CA MET A 111 4.02 4.84 9.88
C MET A 111 4.70 5.65 10.98
N GLN A 112 5.71 6.44 10.59
CA GLN A 112 6.54 7.21 11.50
C GLN A 112 6.45 8.70 11.22
N GLN A 113 6.34 9.52 12.27
CA GLN A 113 6.40 10.97 12.18
C GLN A 113 7.79 11.45 11.76
N LYS A 114 7.85 12.48 10.89
CA LYS A 114 9.09 13.16 10.50
C LYS A 114 9.52 14.24 11.48
N THR A 115 8.65 14.58 12.43
CA THR A 115 8.86 15.61 13.45
C THR A 115 8.89 14.97 14.83
N ALA A 116 9.56 15.63 15.79
CA ALA A 116 9.55 15.17 17.17
C ALA A 116 8.10 15.04 17.69
N PRO A 117 7.79 13.96 18.44
CA PRO A 117 8.70 13.00 19.07
C PRO A 117 9.17 11.84 18.16
N TYR A 118 8.93 11.88 16.84
CA TYR A 118 9.29 10.82 15.86
C TYR A 118 8.60 9.49 16.16
N ASP A 119 7.42 9.55 16.75
CA ASP A 119 6.65 8.37 17.14
C ASP A 119 6.26 7.54 15.92
N ALA A 120 5.99 6.26 16.13
CA ALA A 120 5.63 5.33 15.08
C ALA A 120 4.56 4.35 15.52
N VAL A 121 3.71 3.97 14.55
CA VAL A 121 2.68 2.95 14.75
C VAL A 121 2.82 1.83 13.71
N PHE A 122 2.49 0.62 14.14
CA PHE A 122 2.45 -0.56 13.29
C PHE A 122 1.00 -0.83 12.89
N VAL A 123 0.68 -0.65 11.61
CA VAL A 123 -0.68 -0.61 11.09
C VAL A 123 -0.94 -1.79 10.17
N SER A 124 -1.96 -2.60 10.47
CA SER A 124 -2.38 -3.71 9.60
C SER A 124 -3.15 -3.20 8.38
N ALA A 125 -2.86 -3.77 7.22
CA ALA A 125 -3.60 -3.50 5.98
C ALA A 125 -4.87 -4.37 5.82
N ALA A 126 -5.25 -5.18 6.80
CA ALA A 126 -6.33 -6.16 6.69
C ALA A 126 -7.67 -5.56 6.19
N ASN A 127 -8.02 -4.36 6.66
CA ASN A 127 -9.24 -3.68 6.23
C ASN A 127 -9.13 -3.00 4.85
N TRP A 128 -7.93 -2.91 4.29
CA TRP A 128 -7.65 -2.20 3.04
C TRP A 128 -7.33 -3.15 1.90
N ALA A 129 -6.52 -4.16 2.16
CA ALA A 129 -5.95 -5.06 1.17
C ALA A 129 -6.49 -6.49 1.32
N PHE A 130 -5.68 -7.51 1.06
CA PHE A 130 -6.08 -8.90 1.28
C PHE A 130 -5.78 -9.32 2.72
N HIS A 131 -6.65 -10.13 3.31
CA HIS A 131 -6.39 -10.76 4.59
C HIS A 131 -7.02 -12.16 4.65
N LEU A 132 -6.45 -13.01 5.49
CA LEU A 132 -6.99 -14.34 5.77
C LEU A 132 -7.84 -14.29 7.04
N GLU A 133 -9.07 -14.77 6.93
CA GLU A 133 -9.98 -14.97 8.05
C GLU A 133 -10.55 -16.38 7.94
N ASP A 134 -10.30 -17.21 8.92
CA ASP A 134 -10.72 -18.62 8.95
C ASP A 134 -10.33 -19.43 7.70
N GLY A 135 -9.14 -19.17 7.16
CA GLY A 135 -8.63 -19.79 5.94
C GLY A 135 -9.24 -19.27 4.63
N ILE A 136 -10.13 -18.28 4.70
CA ILE A 136 -10.76 -17.64 3.56
C ILE A 136 -10.08 -16.30 3.30
N VAL A 137 -9.73 -16.05 2.03
CA VAL A 137 -9.18 -14.75 1.62
C VAL A 137 -10.31 -13.74 1.50
N LYS A 138 -10.23 -12.69 2.30
CA LYS A 138 -11.13 -11.53 2.24
C LYS A 138 -10.43 -10.38 1.53
N MET A 139 -11.21 -9.56 0.85
CA MET A 139 -10.72 -8.39 0.12
C MET A 139 -11.25 -7.10 0.76
N GLY A 140 -10.35 -6.24 1.18
CA GLY A 140 -10.69 -4.86 1.52
C GLY A 140 -10.96 -4.01 0.26
N ALA A 141 -11.44 -2.79 0.45
CA ALA A 141 -11.81 -1.89 -0.65
C ALA A 141 -10.67 -1.65 -1.66
N SER A 142 -9.44 -1.51 -1.17
CA SER A 142 -8.28 -1.31 -2.05
C SER A 142 -7.88 -2.57 -2.82
N ALA A 143 -8.13 -3.77 -2.28
CA ALA A 143 -7.90 -5.01 -3.01
C ALA A 143 -8.86 -5.17 -4.19
N LEU A 144 -10.14 -4.79 -4.01
CA LEU A 144 -11.11 -4.75 -5.10
C LEU A 144 -10.71 -3.76 -6.19
N ALA A 145 -10.31 -2.53 -5.77
CA ALA A 145 -9.81 -1.53 -6.71
C ALA A 145 -8.56 -2.02 -7.46
N PHE A 146 -7.61 -2.62 -6.76
CA PHE A 146 -6.41 -3.20 -7.35
C PHE A 146 -6.75 -4.26 -8.40
N LYS A 147 -7.66 -5.19 -8.11
CA LYS A 147 -8.05 -6.24 -9.06
C LYS A 147 -8.60 -5.63 -10.35
N LYS A 148 -9.47 -4.64 -10.29
CA LYS A 148 -9.99 -3.94 -11.46
C LYS A 148 -8.89 -3.26 -12.28
N LEU A 149 -7.95 -2.60 -11.61
CA LEU A 149 -6.80 -1.96 -12.26
C LEU A 149 -5.88 -3.00 -12.92
N LEU A 150 -5.68 -4.15 -12.27
CA LEU A 150 -4.89 -5.25 -12.82
C LEU A 150 -5.53 -5.82 -14.08
N ASP A 151 -6.82 -6.15 -14.01
CA ASP A 151 -7.58 -6.70 -15.15
C ASP A 151 -7.52 -5.74 -16.34
N GLN A 152 -7.67 -4.44 -16.09
CA GLN A 152 -7.54 -3.42 -17.12
C GLN A 152 -6.13 -3.34 -17.70
N HIS A 153 -5.09 -3.38 -16.86
CA HIS A 153 -3.70 -3.36 -17.32
C HIS A 153 -3.39 -4.56 -18.19
N VAL A 154 -3.84 -5.75 -17.79
CA VAL A 154 -3.70 -6.98 -18.56
C VAL A 154 -4.41 -6.85 -19.92
N TYR A 155 -5.67 -6.41 -19.92
CA TYR A 155 -6.43 -6.20 -21.16
C TYR A 155 -5.72 -5.24 -22.12
N CYS A 156 -5.29 -4.07 -21.63
CA CYS A 156 -4.59 -3.08 -22.44
C CYS A 156 -3.28 -3.63 -23.00
N THR A 157 -2.54 -4.40 -22.20
CA THR A 157 -1.28 -5.01 -22.65
C THR A 157 -1.51 -6.07 -23.72
N GLN A 158 -2.48 -6.95 -23.52
CA GLN A 158 -2.77 -8.04 -24.47
C GLN A 158 -3.33 -7.53 -25.80
N ASN A 159 -4.10 -6.44 -25.77
CA ASN A 159 -4.73 -5.86 -26.96
C ASN A 159 -3.95 -4.67 -27.54
N ASN A 160 -2.79 -4.31 -26.96
CA ASN A 160 -2.03 -3.11 -27.30
C ASN A 160 -2.90 -1.84 -27.32
N ASP A 161 -3.87 -1.78 -26.40
CA ASP A 161 -4.85 -0.71 -26.26
C ASP A 161 -4.51 0.15 -25.04
N PHE A 162 -3.60 1.08 -25.21
CA PHE A 162 -3.21 2.05 -24.16
C PHE A 162 -3.89 3.41 -24.32
N ASP A 163 -4.77 3.56 -25.29
CA ASP A 163 -5.68 4.72 -25.41
C ASP A 163 -6.75 4.74 -24.30
N GLY A 164 -6.76 3.72 -23.50
CA GLY A 164 -7.66 3.40 -22.39
C GLY A 164 -7.65 4.33 -21.19
N ALA A 165 -7.16 5.56 -21.33
CA ALA A 165 -7.46 6.64 -20.39
C ALA A 165 -8.97 6.90 -20.21
N GLN A 166 -9.81 6.22 -20.97
CA GLN A 166 -11.28 6.32 -20.91
C GLN A 166 -11.88 5.79 -19.60
N ILE A 167 -11.17 4.93 -18.86
CA ILE A 167 -11.70 4.35 -17.61
C ILE A 167 -11.85 5.38 -16.50
N PHE A 168 -11.14 6.49 -16.58
CA PHE A 168 -11.15 7.57 -15.58
C PHE A 168 -11.78 8.86 -16.09
N ILE A 169 -12.44 8.82 -17.27
CA ILE A 169 -13.08 10.01 -17.83
C ILE A 169 -14.54 10.03 -17.39
N GLN A 170 -14.92 11.05 -16.65
CA GLN A 170 -16.32 11.33 -16.40
C GLN A 170 -17.05 11.62 -17.74
N PRO A 171 -18.28 11.12 -17.92
CA PRO A 171 -19.09 11.46 -19.10
C PRO A 171 -19.17 12.99 -19.30
N GLY A 172 -18.69 13.47 -20.44
CA GLY A 172 -18.70 14.90 -20.77
C GLY A 172 -17.31 15.57 -20.78
N PHE A 173 -16.24 14.90 -20.40
CA PHE A 173 -14.89 15.46 -20.43
C PHE A 173 -14.19 15.17 -21.77
N LYS A 174 -13.98 16.20 -22.58
CA LYS A 174 -13.16 16.13 -23.79
C LYS A 174 -11.70 16.46 -23.45
N GLY A 175 -10.91 15.45 -23.05
CA GLY A 175 -9.48 15.66 -22.82
C GLY A 175 -8.83 14.51 -22.07
N ARG A 176 -7.61 14.14 -22.48
CA ARG A 176 -6.75 13.13 -21.86
C ARG A 176 -6.25 13.65 -20.50
N ARG A 177 -7.02 13.49 -19.45
CA ARG A 177 -6.53 13.69 -18.08
C ARG A 177 -6.95 12.50 -17.25
N ILE A 178 -5.99 11.79 -16.70
CA ILE A 178 -6.20 10.94 -15.53
C ILE A 178 -6.58 11.90 -14.40
N MET A 179 -7.87 11.99 -14.10
CA MET A 179 -8.31 12.65 -12.88
C MET A 179 -8.15 11.63 -11.76
N VAL A 180 -7.06 11.73 -11.01
CA VAL A 180 -7.07 11.27 -9.63
C VAL A 180 -8.09 12.17 -8.93
N PRO A 181 -9.20 11.64 -8.40
CA PRO A 181 -10.18 12.49 -7.73
C PRO A 181 -9.46 13.21 -6.60
N ASP A 182 -9.44 14.53 -6.68
CA ASP A 182 -8.95 15.40 -5.62
C ASP A 182 -10.03 15.50 -4.53
N THR A 183 -10.34 14.37 -3.92
CA THR A 183 -11.36 14.28 -2.89
C THR A 183 -10.70 14.13 -1.54
N PRO A 184 -10.88 15.11 -0.65
CA PRO A 184 -10.30 15.10 0.69
C PRO A 184 -10.92 14.06 1.64
N ALA A 185 -11.82 13.22 1.21
CA ALA A 185 -12.35 12.14 2.01
C ALA A 185 -12.79 11.00 1.10
N PHE A 186 -11.90 10.07 0.85
CA PHE A 186 -12.32 8.73 0.46
C PHE A 186 -12.93 8.06 1.68
N GLU A 187 -14.21 8.31 1.90
CA GLU A 187 -15.01 7.37 2.66
C GLU A 187 -14.88 6.02 1.95
N LYS A 188 -14.57 4.97 2.71
CA LYS A 188 -14.47 3.58 2.20
C LYS A 188 -15.62 3.25 1.23
N ASN A 189 -16.80 3.81 1.46
CA ASN A 189 -18.01 3.64 0.66
C ASN A 189 -17.99 4.37 -0.68
N LYS A 190 -17.27 5.48 -0.85
CA LYS A 190 -17.26 6.23 -2.12
C LYS A 190 -16.36 5.58 -3.15
N MET A 191 -15.21 5.05 -2.71
CA MET A 191 -14.33 4.28 -3.59
C MET A 191 -15.02 3.00 -4.06
N PHE A 192 -15.70 2.30 -3.14
CA PHE A 192 -16.50 1.13 -3.41
C PHE A 192 -17.67 1.42 -4.37
N ASN A 193 -18.41 2.51 -4.15
CA ASN A 193 -19.53 2.91 -4.99
C ASN A 193 -19.09 3.41 -6.37
N PHE A 194 -17.95 4.08 -6.49
CA PHE A 194 -17.40 4.50 -7.77
C PHE A 194 -17.12 3.31 -8.70
N TYR A 195 -16.55 2.24 -8.17
CA TYR A 195 -16.24 1.04 -8.95
C TYR A 195 -17.46 0.14 -9.20
N ASN A 196 -18.46 0.13 -8.31
CA ASN A 196 -19.66 -0.70 -8.47
C ASN A 196 -20.75 -0.07 -9.34
N ASN A 197 -20.82 1.25 -9.46
CA ASN A 197 -21.79 1.95 -10.31
C ASN A 197 -21.44 1.92 -11.81
N GLN A 198 -20.37 1.25 -12.22
CA GLN A 198 -20.03 1.04 -13.63
C GLN A 198 -20.56 -0.28 -14.19
N GLU A 199 -21.22 -1.10 -13.38
CA GLU A 199 -21.85 -2.38 -13.79
C GLU A 199 -23.36 -2.25 -14.08
N GLN A 200 -23.90 -1.05 -14.20
CA GLN A 200 -25.25 -0.75 -14.71
C GLN A 200 -25.10 0.09 -16.00
#